data_f223ac2deeab5525c4a1c1cbd2c6fd94
#
_entry.id   f223ac2deeab5525c4a1c1cbd2c6fd94
#
_cell.length_a   1.000
_cell.length_b   1.000
_cell.length_c   1.000
_cell.angle_alpha   90.00
_cell.angle_beta   90.00
_cell.angle_gamma   90.00
#
_symmetry.space_group_name_H-M   'P 1'
#
loop_
_entity.id
_entity.type
_entity.pdbx_description
1 polymer ?
#
loop_
_entity_poly.entity_id
_entity_poly.type
_entity_poly.pdbx_seq_one_letter_code
_entity_poly.pdbx_strand_id
1 'polypeptide(L)'
;MLDLAQLAALAAVHRRGSFDLAAADLHVTPSAVSQRIKALEEVTGTLLIRRGQPCTATPTGLRLIRHHDEIALLETTLGADLPNLTQGPATLRIAVNADSLATWVMQARAATDGAILDRVIEGRDPSQVGL
;
A
#
# COMPACT_ATOMS: atom_id res chain seq x y z
N MET A 1 1.95 14.40 -12.73
CA MET A 1 1.36 13.14 -12.26
C MET A 1 2.03 12.73 -10.96
N LEU A 2 1.28 12.11 -10.08
CA LEU A 2 1.83 11.70 -8.79
C LEU A 2 2.70 10.46 -8.96
N ASP A 3 3.77 10.44 -8.16
CA ASP A 3 4.70 9.32 -8.16
C ASP A 3 4.19 8.25 -7.19
N LEU A 4 4.00 7.04 -7.69
CA LEU A 4 3.47 5.95 -6.86
C LEU A 4 4.42 5.60 -5.71
N ALA A 5 5.72 5.71 -5.91
CA ALA A 5 6.66 5.45 -4.82
C ALA A 5 6.50 6.47 -3.69
N GLN A 6 6.21 7.71 -4.04
CA GLN A 6 5.97 8.74 -3.04
C GLN A 6 4.67 8.50 -2.30
N LEU A 7 3.62 8.10 -3.01
CA LEU A 7 2.34 7.75 -2.38
C LEU A 7 2.49 6.55 -1.47
N ALA A 8 3.26 5.56 -1.89
CA ALA A 8 3.51 4.38 -1.07
C ALA A 8 4.25 4.74 0.22
N ALA A 9 5.20 5.67 0.13
CA ALA A 9 5.93 6.13 1.31
C ALA A 9 4.97 6.81 2.30
N LEU A 10 4.09 7.66 1.78
CA LEU A 10 3.11 8.33 2.62
C LEU A 10 2.18 7.34 3.32
N ALA A 11 1.68 6.38 2.57
CA ALA A 11 0.79 5.36 3.12
C ALA A 11 1.50 4.53 4.19
N ALA A 12 2.74 4.16 3.95
CA ALA A 12 3.50 3.35 4.89
C ALA A 12 3.78 4.09 6.20
N VAL A 13 4.15 5.37 6.12
CA VAL A 13 4.40 6.14 7.33
C VAL A 13 3.12 6.28 8.16
N HIS A 14 2.02 6.55 7.52
CA HIS A 14 0.75 6.67 8.24
C HIS A 14 0.36 5.34 8.89
N ARG A 15 0.49 4.26 8.14
CA ARG A 15 0.10 2.93 8.63
C ARG A 15 0.97 2.49 9.80
N ARG A 16 2.28 2.70 9.70
CA ARG A 16 3.21 2.25 10.72
C ARG A 16 3.44 3.28 11.83
N GLY A 17 3.09 4.52 11.58
CA GLY A 17 3.30 5.59 12.55
C GLY A 17 4.75 6.01 12.73
N SER A 18 5.65 5.57 11.87
CA SER A 18 7.09 5.80 12.01
C SER A 18 7.77 5.77 10.65
N PHE A 19 8.69 6.70 10.45
CA PHE A 19 9.51 6.71 9.24
C PHE A 19 10.43 5.50 9.19
N ASP A 20 10.97 5.10 10.32
CA ASP A 20 11.88 3.96 10.38
C ASP A 20 11.16 2.66 10.02
N LEU A 21 9.97 2.46 10.57
CA LEU A 21 9.20 1.25 10.28
C LEU A 21 8.71 1.24 8.83
N ALA A 22 8.31 2.40 8.32
CA ALA A 22 7.92 2.50 6.91
C ALA A 22 9.07 2.17 5.99
N ALA A 23 10.28 2.66 6.33
CA ALA A 23 11.46 2.37 5.53
C ALA A 23 11.76 0.87 5.52
N ALA A 24 11.62 0.23 6.66
CA ALA A 24 11.82 -1.23 6.73
C ALA A 24 10.83 -1.96 5.84
N ASP A 25 9.56 -1.56 5.87
CA ASP A 25 8.54 -2.19 5.04
C ASP A 25 8.83 -2.01 3.55
N LEU A 26 9.35 -0.84 3.17
CA LEU A 26 9.59 -0.51 1.77
C LEU A 26 10.99 -0.90 1.30
N HIS A 27 11.81 -1.43 2.20
CA HIS A 27 13.19 -1.85 1.89
C HIS A 27 14.03 -0.68 1.38
N VAL A 28 13.88 0.47 2.02
CA VAL A 28 14.66 1.66 1.72
C VAL A 28 15.13 2.27 3.03
N THR A 29 15.89 3.37 2.94
CA THR A 29 16.35 4.06 4.14
C THR A 29 15.29 5.03 4.64
N PRO A 30 15.29 5.38 5.93
CA PRO A 30 14.38 6.40 6.45
C PRO A 30 14.57 7.75 5.75
N SER A 31 15.79 8.06 5.36
CA SER A 31 16.06 9.28 4.60
C SER A 31 15.35 9.27 3.25
N ALA A 32 15.34 8.12 2.58
CA ALA A 32 14.63 7.99 1.31
C ALA A 32 13.13 8.20 1.49
N VAL A 33 12.55 7.63 2.55
CA VAL A 33 11.14 7.83 2.85
C VAL A 33 10.85 9.31 3.08
N SER A 34 11.69 9.96 3.88
CA SER A 34 11.53 11.38 4.19
C SER A 34 11.59 12.23 2.92
N GLN A 35 12.53 11.93 2.04
CA GLN A 35 12.68 12.67 0.78
C GLN A 35 11.47 12.48 -0.13
N ARG A 36 10.94 11.27 -0.19
CA ARG A 36 9.76 10.99 -1.00
C ARG A 36 8.55 11.76 -0.52
N ILE A 37 8.35 11.79 0.79
CA ILE A 37 7.23 12.53 1.36
C ILE A 37 7.41 14.02 1.16
N LYS A 38 8.63 14.53 1.36
CA LYS A 38 8.89 15.94 1.14
C LYS A 38 8.63 16.35 -0.29
N ALA A 39 9.05 15.53 -1.25
CA ALA A 39 8.81 15.81 -2.66
C ALA A 39 7.31 15.88 -2.95
N LEU A 40 6.54 14.98 -2.35
CA LEU A 40 5.10 14.97 -2.54
C LEU A 40 4.46 16.20 -1.88
N GLU A 41 4.95 16.61 -0.73
CA GLU A 41 4.48 17.82 -0.07
C GLU A 41 4.76 19.06 -0.93
N GLU A 42 5.89 19.07 -1.62
CA GLU A 42 6.21 20.18 -2.51
C GLU A 42 5.25 20.22 -3.71
N VAL A 43 4.90 19.08 -4.24
CA VAL A 43 3.95 19.02 -5.34
C VAL A 43 2.57 19.49 -4.92
N THR A 44 2.13 19.10 -3.74
CA THR A 44 0.78 19.44 -3.27
C THR A 44 0.70 20.79 -2.58
N GLY A 45 1.85 21.32 -2.18
CA GLY A 45 1.90 22.63 -1.52
C GLY A 45 1.43 22.62 -0.08
N THR A 46 1.34 21.46 0.55
CA THR A 46 0.89 21.38 1.93
C THR A 46 1.55 20.21 2.64
N LEU A 47 1.51 20.23 3.95
CA LEU A 47 2.03 19.12 4.73
C LEU A 47 1.12 17.91 4.59
N LEU A 48 1.72 16.74 4.50
CA LEU A 48 0.98 15.48 4.36
C LEU A 48 1.12 14.58 5.57
N ILE A 49 2.18 14.78 6.36
CA ILE A 49 2.42 14.00 7.57
C ILE A 49 2.65 14.95 8.74
N ARG A 50 2.00 14.68 9.85
CA ARG A 50 2.28 15.31 11.13
C ARG A 50 3.24 14.41 11.87
N ARG A 51 4.39 14.96 12.21
CA ARG A 51 5.39 14.21 12.96
C ARG A 51 4.97 14.12 14.41
N GLY A 52 5.24 12.99 15.00
CA GLY A 52 4.86 12.72 16.37
C GLY A 52 4.96 11.24 16.66
N GLN A 53 4.37 10.82 17.73
CA GLN A 53 4.33 9.41 18.10
C GLN A 53 2.92 8.99 18.44
N PRO A 54 2.24 8.43 17.43
CA PRO A 54 2.71 8.06 16.10
C PRO A 54 2.67 9.23 15.12
N CYS A 55 3.42 9.10 14.03
CA CYS A 55 3.26 10.00 12.89
C CYS A 55 1.92 9.71 12.23
N THR A 56 1.19 10.76 11.86
CA THR A 56 -0.14 10.58 11.25
C THR A 56 -0.26 11.47 10.03
N ALA A 57 -1.11 11.06 9.10
CA ALA A 57 -1.36 11.86 7.91
C ALA A 57 -2.29 13.03 8.22
N THR A 58 -2.05 14.14 7.54
CA THR A 58 -2.99 15.27 7.54
C THR A 58 -4.22 14.90 6.70
N PRO A 59 -5.30 15.70 6.74
CA PRO A 59 -6.46 15.42 5.89
C PRO A 59 -6.10 15.30 4.41
N THR A 60 -5.19 16.16 3.91
CA THR A 60 -4.74 16.05 2.53
C THR A 60 -3.95 14.76 2.34
N GLY A 61 -3.10 14.41 3.30
CA GLY A 61 -2.37 13.15 3.25
C GLY A 61 -3.30 11.95 3.21
N LEU A 62 -4.36 11.97 4.02
CA LEU A 62 -5.33 10.87 4.01
C LEU A 62 -6.02 10.75 2.65
N ARG A 63 -6.32 11.87 2.02
CA ARG A 63 -6.93 11.83 0.69
C ARG A 63 -6.02 11.19 -0.34
N LEU A 64 -4.72 11.49 -0.27
CA LEU A 64 -3.74 10.89 -1.17
C LEU A 64 -3.54 9.40 -0.88
N ILE A 65 -3.56 9.01 0.38
CA ILE A 65 -3.46 7.60 0.74
C ILE A 65 -4.65 6.84 0.17
N ARG A 66 -5.84 7.41 0.25
CA ARG A 66 -7.02 6.78 -0.32
C ARG A 66 -6.85 6.59 -1.83
N HIS A 67 -6.28 7.58 -2.51
CA HIS A 67 -6.01 7.47 -3.94
C HIS A 67 -5.02 6.32 -4.22
N HIS A 68 -3.98 6.23 -3.40
CA HIS A 68 -3.02 5.13 -3.52
C HIS A 68 -3.71 3.78 -3.37
N ASP A 69 -4.59 3.66 -2.38
CA ASP A 69 -5.30 2.40 -2.15
C ASP A 69 -6.24 2.07 -3.31
N GLU A 70 -6.86 3.08 -3.90
CA GLU A 70 -7.71 2.90 -5.07
C GLU A 70 -6.92 2.38 -6.26
N ILE A 71 -5.72 2.93 -6.47
CA ILE A 71 -4.85 2.46 -7.54
C ILE A 71 -4.45 1.01 -7.30
N ALA A 72 -4.10 0.67 -6.08
CA ALA A 72 -3.72 -0.70 -5.75
C ALA A 72 -4.86 -1.68 -6.03
N LEU A 73 -6.08 -1.28 -5.69
CA LEU A 73 -7.25 -2.11 -5.95
C LEU A 73 -7.48 -2.28 -7.44
N LEU A 74 -7.34 -1.22 -8.21
CA LEU A 74 -7.49 -1.30 -9.66
C LEU A 74 -6.46 -2.23 -10.29
N GLU A 75 -5.23 -2.16 -9.82
CA GLU A 75 -4.18 -3.05 -10.32
C GLU A 75 -4.47 -4.50 -9.99
N THR A 76 -4.99 -4.76 -8.81
CA THR A 76 -5.36 -6.11 -8.43
C THR A 76 -6.47 -6.64 -9.31
N THR A 77 -7.47 -5.82 -9.60
CA THR A 77 -8.57 -6.19 -10.49
C THR A 77 -8.05 -6.50 -11.90
N LEU A 78 -7.18 -5.64 -12.40
CA LEU A 78 -6.58 -5.85 -13.72
C LEU A 78 -5.78 -7.15 -13.74
N GLY A 79 -5.03 -7.42 -12.68
CA GLY A 79 -4.26 -8.66 -12.59
C GLY A 79 -5.14 -9.90 -12.57
N ALA A 80 -6.32 -9.81 -11.99
CA ALA A 80 -7.26 -10.93 -12.01
C ALA A 80 -7.79 -11.19 -13.42
N ASP A 81 -8.00 -10.10 -14.18
CA ASP A 81 -8.49 -10.23 -15.56
C ASP A 81 -7.38 -10.63 -16.53
N LEU A 82 -6.14 -10.24 -16.23
CA LEU A 82 -4.99 -10.47 -17.09
C LEU A 82 -3.88 -11.14 -16.29
N PRO A 83 -4.02 -12.43 -16.02
CA PRO A 83 -3.06 -13.12 -15.12
C PRO A 83 -1.61 -12.98 -15.53
N ASN A 84 -1.35 -12.87 -16.84
CA ASN A 84 0.03 -12.76 -17.31
C ASN A 84 0.71 -11.47 -16.86
N LEU A 85 -0.05 -10.44 -16.55
CA LEU A 85 0.51 -9.19 -16.05
C LEU A 85 0.99 -9.31 -14.61
N THR A 86 0.47 -10.29 -13.88
CA THR A 86 0.79 -10.42 -12.47
C THR A 86 1.88 -11.43 -12.20
N GLN A 87 2.45 -12.04 -13.23
CA GLN A 87 3.53 -12.99 -13.05
C GLN A 87 4.81 -12.29 -12.61
N GLY A 88 5.61 -13.00 -11.82
CA GLY A 88 6.90 -12.51 -11.41
C GLY A 88 6.82 -11.21 -10.60
N PRO A 89 7.16 -10.07 -11.20
CA PRO A 89 7.27 -8.84 -10.42
C PRO A 89 6.02 -8.45 -9.65
N ALA A 90 4.86 -8.65 -10.22
CA ALA A 90 3.63 -8.30 -9.53
C ALA A 90 3.41 -9.19 -8.32
N THR A 91 3.67 -10.47 -8.48
CA THR A 91 3.57 -11.41 -7.38
C THR A 91 4.57 -11.07 -6.28
N LEU A 92 5.80 -10.71 -6.69
CA LEU A 92 6.82 -10.34 -5.74
C LEU A 92 6.43 -9.08 -4.96
N ARG A 93 5.85 -8.09 -5.61
CA ARG A 93 5.42 -6.89 -4.92
C ARG A 93 4.39 -7.19 -3.85
N ILE A 94 3.49 -8.09 -4.15
CA ILE A 94 2.48 -8.49 -3.18
C ILE A 94 3.15 -9.18 -1.99
N ALA A 95 4.12 -10.04 -2.26
CA ALA A 95 4.82 -10.75 -1.20
C ALA A 95 5.64 -9.79 -0.34
N VAL A 96 6.31 -8.83 -0.98
CA VAL A 96 7.17 -7.88 -0.28
C VAL A 96 6.37 -7.00 0.68
N ASN A 97 5.15 -6.67 0.30
CA ASN A 97 4.29 -5.83 1.14
C ASN A 97 3.29 -6.68 1.91
N ALA A 98 3.76 -7.74 2.53
CA ALA A 98 2.89 -8.70 3.19
C ALA A 98 1.96 -8.07 4.21
N ASP A 99 2.47 -7.15 5.03
CA ASP A 99 1.63 -6.52 6.05
C ASP A 99 0.54 -5.67 5.43
N SER A 100 0.90 -4.86 4.44
CA SER A 100 -0.09 -4.07 3.72
C SER A 100 -1.09 -4.95 3.03
N LEU A 101 -0.60 -6.00 2.40
CA LEU A 101 -1.46 -6.92 1.69
C LEU A 101 -2.42 -7.60 2.65
N ALA A 102 -1.94 -8.04 3.79
CA ALA A 102 -2.80 -8.72 4.76
C ALA A 102 -3.94 -7.82 5.21
N THR A 103 -3.65 -6.58 5.55
CA THR A 103 -4.67 -5.63 5.96
C THR A 103 -5.65 -5.36 4.83
N TRP A 104 -5.12 -5.11 3.65
CA TRP A 104 -5.94 -4.81 2.49
C TRP A 104 -6.82 -5.99 2.11
N VAL A 105 -6.27 -7.19 2.14
CA VAL A 105 -7.00 -8.39 1.80
C VAL A 105 -8.17 -8.60 2.74
N MET A 106 -7.99 -8.40 4.01
CA MET A 106 -9.07 -8.57 4.96
C MET A 106 -10.18 -7.58 4.73
N GLN A 107 -9.84 -6.34 4.43
CA GLN A 107 -10.85 -5.33 4.12
C GLN A 107 -11.60 -5.64 2.84
N ALA A 108 -10.89 -6.06 1.82
CA ALA A 108 -11.50 -6.38 0.54
C ALA A 108 -12.37 -7.63 0.64
N ARG A 109 -11.98 -8.59 1.47
CA ARG A 109 -12.80 -9.77 1.68
C ARG A 109 -14.16 -9.39 2.22
N ALA A 110 -14.17 -8.47 3.18
CA ALA A 110 -15.44 -8.02 3.73
C ALA A 110 -16.31 -7.35 2.68
N ALA A 111 -15.68 -6.70 1.70
CA ALA A 111 -16.41 -5.98 0.67
C ALA A 111 -16.84 -6.88 -0.49
N THR A 112 -16.05 -7.91 -0.82
CA THR A 112 -16.27 -8.69 -2.02
C THR A 112 -16.68 -10.13 -1.74
N ASP A 113 -17.02 -10.45 -0.52
CA ASP A 113 -17.33 -11.80 -0.06
C ASP A 113 -16.19 -12.80 -0.30
N GLY A 114 -15.03 -12.33 -0.64
CA GLY A 114 -13.83 -13.14 -0.66
C GLY A 114 -13.52 -13.84 -1.98
N ALA A 115 -14.40 -13.76 -2.96
CA ALA A 115 -14.19 -14.53 -4.19
C ALA A 115 -12.87 -14.16 -4.88
N ILE A 116 -12.63 -12.88 -5.06
CA ILE A 116 -11.40 -12.42 -5.69
C ILE A 116 -10.20 -12.67 -4.80
N LEU A 117 -10.39 -12.47 -3.51
CA LEU A 117 -9.32 -12.63 -2.56
C LEU A 117 -8.88 -14.07 -2.44
N ASP A 118 -9.79 -15.00 -2.56
CA ASP A 118 -9.45 -16.39 -2.52
C ASP A 118 -8.44 -16.71 -3.62
N ARG A 119 -8.64 -16.14 -4.80
CA ARG A 119 -7.67 -16.35 -5.87
C ARG A 119 -6.35 -15.66 -5.60
N VAL A 120 -6.39 -14.50 -4.98
CA VAL A 120 -5.17 -13.77 -4.69
C VAL A 120 -4.29 -14.53 -3.70
N ILE A 121 -4.90 -15.17 -2.71
CA ILE A 121 -4.17 -15.84 -1.65
C ILE A 121 -4.06 -17.33 -1.86
N GLU A 122 -4.83 -17.86 -2.75
CA GLU A 122 -4.95 -19.29 -2.93
C GLU A 122 -3.64 -19.95 -3.29
N GLY A 123 -2.75 -19.19 -3.89
CA GLY A 123 -1.42 -19.70 -4.14
C GLY A 123 -0.76 -20.21 -2.88
N ARG A 124 -1.26 -19.82 -1.73
CA ARG A 124 -0.74 -20.30 -0.47
C ARG A 124 -1.57 -21.44 0.06
N ASP A 125 -2.75 -21.14 0.48
CA ASP A 125 -3.59 -22.14 1.14
C ASP A 125 -5.03 -21.67 1.13
N PRO A 126 -5.84 -22.24 0.29
CA PRO A 126 -7.23 -21.83 0.21
C PRO A 126 -7.98 -21.96 1.53
N SER A 127 -7.62 -22.93 2.33
CA SER A 127 -8.33 -23.13 3.57
C SER A 127 -8.10 -21.99 4.55
N GLN A 128 -6.95 -21.33 4.46
CA GLN A 128 -6.72 -20.16 5.27
C GLN A 128 -7.50 -18.99 4.79
N VAL A 129 -7.74 -18.93 3.53
CA VAL A 129 -8.44 -17.84 2.94
C VAL A 129 -9.92 -17.98 3.12
N GLY A 130 -10.38 -19.16 3.02
CA GLY A 130 -11.79 -19.44 3.14
C GLY A 130 -12.37 -19.12 4.47
N LEU A 131 -11.51 -18.76 5.34
CA LEU A 131 -11.89 -18.44 6.65
C LEU A 131 -12.84 -17.45 6.92
#